data_c3873ab65b0672dd1370affc58b74c36
#
_entry.id   c3873ab65b0672dd1370affc58b74c36
#
_cell.length_a   1.000
_cell.length_b   1.000
_cell.length_c   1.000
_cell.angle_alpha   90.00
_cell.angle_beta   90.00
_cell.angle_gamma   90.00
#
_symmetry.space_group_name_H-M   'P 1'
#
loop_
_entity.id
_entity.type
_entity.pdbx_description
1 polymer ?
#
loop_
_entity_poly.entity_id
_entity_poly.type
_entity_poly.pdbx_seq_one_letter_code
_entity_poly.pdbx_strand_id
1 'polypeptide(L)'
;QRIRKQGEKTWQDVSWGNIDPARSYRYYIKSAPGKFIDLFFYDGAISRSVAFDELLTDGNKFVNRLKDGISEARNYPQLINIATDGESYGHHTKFGDMALAYAVKLKVKDAGFEITNYGEYLEKYRSDWEVEIKPVSSWSCFHGVGRWCDDCGCSTGGHPGWNQKWRKPLRNALDFLRDEMTALYNKQGKKFFKNPQEARDNYVTVILDRSDISVKNFQEEYFIAGLSDEQKVKAMELLEIQRQAMLMYTSCGWFFSEISGIETVQIMKYAARVMQLAKSFLRKDLETPFLEILKEAKSNIPEFGTGRSEERRVGKE
;
A
#
# COMPACT_ATOMS: atom_id res chain seq x y z
N GLN A 1 19.69 -7.55 4.02
CA GLN A 1 19.80 -6.07 4.06
C GLN A 1 21.22 -5.67 4.36
N ARG A 2 21.74 -4.65 3.68
CA ARG A 2 23.08 -4.13 3.94
C ARG A 2 23.13 -2.63 3.65
N ILE A 3 24.01 -1.94 4.36
CA ILE A 3 24.24 -0.50 4.22
C ILE A 3 25.72 -0.21 3.96
N ARG A 4 26.01 0.94 3.40
CA ARG A 4 27.36 1.52 3.33
C ARG A 4 27.29 3.03 3.35
N LYS A 5 28.33 3.70 3.78
CA LYS A 5 28.45 5.13 3.59
C LYS A 5 28.69 5.44 2.10
N GLN A 6 28.11 6.53 1.60
CA GLN A 6 28.30 6.89 0.19
C GLN A 6 29.79 7.08 -0.14
N GLY A 7 30.21 6.48 -1.26
CA GLY A 7 31.63 6.48 -1.68
C GLY A 7 32.49 5.36 -1.09
N GLU A 8 32.02 4.64 -0.08
CA GLU A 8 32.74 3.49 0.46
C GLU A 8 32.45 2.22 -0.38
N LYS A 9 33.44 1.30 -0.39
CA LYS A 9 33.33 0.02 -1.11
C LYS A 9 32.70 -1.08 -0.24
N THR A 10 32.89 -1.01 1.07
CA THR A 10 32.52 -2.06 2.02
C THR A 10 31.06 -1.94 2.45
N TRP A 11 30.33 -3.04 2.34
CA TRP A 11 28.96 -3.15 2.82
C TRP A 11 28.94 -3.79 4.23
N GLN A 12 28.11 -3.23 5.09
CA GLN A 12 27.79 -3.76 6.41
C GLN A 12 26.45 -4.46 6.37
N ASP A 13 26.36 -5.69 6.88
CA ASP A 13 25.08 -6.41 7.04
C ASP A 13 24.28 -5.80 8.20
N VAL A 14 23.01 -5.47 7.91
CA VAL A 14 22.05 -4.93 8.87
C VAL A 14 20.75 -5.74 8.85
N SER A 15 20.83 -7.00 8.48
CA SER A 15 19.71 -7.93 8.54
C SER A 15 19.17 -8.09 9.96
N TRP A 16 17.92 -8.56 10.06
CA TRP A 16 17.27 -8.86 11.34
C TRP A 16 17.03 -7.65 12.26
N GLY A 17 16.83 -6.47 11.67
CA GLY A 17 16.50 -5.28 12.42
C GLY A 17 17.69 -4.50 12.97
N ASN A 18 18.93 -4.83 12.54
CA ASN A 18 20.14 -4.15 12.96
C ASN A 18 20.39 -2.82 12.22
N ILE A 19 19.45 -2.34 11.43
CA ILE A 19 19.53 -1.03 10.79
C ILE A 19 19.25 0.08 11.81
N ASP A 20 19.99 1.17 11.71
CA ASP A 20 19.77 2.34 12.56
C ASP A 20 18.57 3.14 12.04
N PRO A 21 17.46 3.23 12.78
CA PRO A 21 16.25 3.91 12.32
C PRO A 21 16.33 5.43 12.43
N ALA A 22 17.37 5.97 13.06
CA ALA A 22 17.47 7.39 13.38
C ALA A 22 18.03 8.25 12.23
N ARG A 23 18.16 7.70 11.03
CA ARG A 23 18.64 8.40 9.82
C ARG A 23 17.94 7.91 8.56
N SER A 24 18.06 8.66 7.47
CA SER A 24 17.65 8.26 6.13
C SER A 24 18.74 7.49 5.40
N TYR A 25 18.32 6.70 4.40
CA TYR A 25 19.19 5.89 3.55
C TYR A 25 18.79 6.05 2.09
N ARG A 26 19.76 6.07 1.18
CA ARG A 26 19.51 6.15 -0.26
C ARG A 26 19.50 4.76 -0.89
N TYR A 27 18.42 4.45 -1.59
CA TYR A 27 18.29 3.27 -2.43
C TYR A 27 18.35 3.67 -3.90
N TYR A 28 19.35 3.17 -4.63
CA TYR A 28 19.45 3.39 -6.07
C TYR A 28 18.58 2.38 -6.82
N ILE A 29 17.74 2.87 -7.73
CA ILE A 29 16.79 2.06 -8.49
C ILE A 29 17.54 1.31 -9.58
N LYS A 30 17.66 -0.01 -9.46
CA LYS A 30 18.45 -0.86 -10.38
C LYS A 30 17.94 -0.80 -11.82
N SER A 31 16.62 -0.68 -12.03
CA SER A 31 15.99 -0.58 -13.35
C SER A 31 16.03 0.81 -13.97
N ALA A 32 16.49 1.82 -13.25
CA ALA A 32 16.54 3.22 -13.71
C ALA A 32 17.86 3.88 -13.26
N PRO A 33 18.95 3.68 -13.99
CA PRO A 33 20.27 4.21 -13.64
C PRO A 33 20.24 5.71 -13.34
N GLY A 34 20.89 6.11 -12.25
CA GLY A 34 20.93 7.49 -11.77
C GLY A 34 19.71 7.94 -10.97
N LYS A 35 18.62 7.17 -10.95
CA LYS A 35 17.47 7.46 -10.09
C LYS A 35 17.59 6.77 -8.75
N PHE A 36 17.08 7.43 -7.72
CA PHE A 36 17.10 6.93 -6.35
C PHE A 36 15.82 7.32 -5.61
N ILE A 37 15.62 6.68 -4.47
CA ILE A 37 14.63 7.05 -3.46
C ILE A 37 15.31 7.05 -2.10
N ASP A 38 15.02 8.04 -1.27
CA ASP A 38 15.48 8.05 0.11
C ASP A 38 14.45 7.33 1.00
N LEU A 39 14.93 6.40 1.82
CA LEU A 39 14.15 5.51 2.65
C LEU A 39 14.35 5.82 4.12
N PHE A 40 13.28 5.71 4.89
CA PHE A 40 13.27 5.80 6.34
C PHE A 40 12.80 4.46 6.91
N PHE A 41 13.60 3.91 7.82
CA PHE A 41 13.22 2.71 8.55
C PHE A 41 12.69 3.12 9.91
N TYR A 42 11.47 2.72 10.24
CA TYR A 42 10.86 3.10 11.51
C TYR A 42 11.53 2.42 12.72
N ASP A 43 11.50 3.06 13.87
CA ASP A 43 11.90 2.44 15.13
C ASP A 43 10.89 1.36 15.51
N GLY A 44 11.27 0.09 15.30
CA GLY A 44 10.38 -1.06 15.52
C GLY A 44 10.01 -1.25 16.99
N ALA A 45 10.92 -0.92 17.92
CA ALA A 45 10.67 -1.08 19.35
C ALA A 45 9.67 -0.04 19.86
N ILE A 46 9.79 1.22 19.44
CA ILE A 46 8.84 2.28 19.80
C ILE A 46 7.50 2.05 19.11
N SER A 47 7.50 1.70 17.81
CA SER A 47 6.27 1.42 17.06
C SER A 47 5.48 0.26 17.67
N ARG A 48 6.17 -0.81 18.10
CA ARG A 48 5.54 -1.92 18.82
C ARG A 48 4.92 -1.45 20.15
N SER A 49 5.64 -0.63 20.92
CA SER A 49 5.11 -0.11 22.20
C SER A 49 3.84 0.72 22.00
N VAL A 50 3.77 1.50 20.91
CA VAL A 50 2.55 2.24 20.54
C VAL A 50 1.39 1.29 20.22
N ALA A 51 1.65 0.23 19.43
CA ALA A 51 0.61 -0.64 18.92
C ALA A 51 0.11 -1.67 19.95
N PHE A 52 0.99 -2.18 20.85
CA PHE A 52 0.71 -3.38 21.64
C PHE A 52 1.01 -3.26 23.14
N ASP A 53 1.74 -2.25 23.60
CA ASP A 53 2.19 -2.15 24.99
C ASP A 53 1.49 -0.99 25.74
N GLU A 54 0.29 -0.61 25.33
CA GLU A 54 -0.57 0.42 25.95
C GLU A 54 0.10 1.78 26.15
N LEU A 55 1.10 2.11 25.35
CA LEU A 55 1.91 3.33 25.50
C LEU A 55 1.06 4.60 25.35
N LEU A 56 0.00 4.56 24.56
CA LEU A 56 -0.89 5.70 24.32
C LEU A 56 -1.92 5.94 25.43
N THR A 57 -1.89 5.18 26.54
CA THR A 57 -2.72 5.45 27.71
C THR A 57 -2.25 6.66 28.52
N ASP A 58 -0.99 7.09 28.32
CA ASP A 58 -0.40 8.26 29.00
C ASP A 58 0.55 8.99 28.04
N GLY A 59 0.22 10.24 27.72
CA GLY A 59 1.04 11.07 26.83
C GLY A 59 2.46 11.36 27.36
N ASN A 60 2.68 11.39 28.69
CA ASN A 60 4.03 11.55 29.25
C ASN A 60 4.86 10.27 29.04
N LYS A 61 4.26 9.10 29.26
CA LYS A 61 4.93 7.82 28.94
C LYS A 61 5.31 7.76 27.48
N PHE A 62 4.42 8.21 26.59
CA PHE A 62 4.68 8.25 25.15
C PHE A 62 5.89 9.14 24.83
N VAL A 63 5.93 10.39 25.34
CA VAL A 63 7.06 11.30 25.11
C VAL A 63 8.37 10.74 25.71
N ASN A 64 8.31 10.17 26.91
CA ASN A 64 9.50 9.54 27.51
C ASN A 64 10.01 8.37 26.66
N ARG A 65 9.11 7.55 26.10
CA ARG A 65 9.50 6.45 25.21
C ARG A 65 10.15 6.95 23.92
N LEU A 66 9.73 8.11 23.39
CA LEU A 66 10.39 8.73 22.24
C LEU A 66 11.85 9.11 22.54
N LYS A 67 12.16 9.53 23.78
CA LYS A 67 13.55 9.84 24.18
C LYS A 67 14.48 8.64 24.06
N ASP A 68 13.98 7.43 24.26
CA ASP A 68 14.77 6.20 24.13
C ASP A 68 15.26 5.95 22.69
N GLY A 69 14.63 6.60 21.69
CA GLY A 69 15.07 6.56 20.29
C GLY A 69 16.29 7.39 20.00
N ILE A 70 16.69 8.30 20.92
CA ILE A 70 17.86 9.16 20.80
C ILE A 70 19.07 8.52 21.52
N SER A 71 20.24 8.70 20.95
CA SER A 71 21.50 8.25 21.55
C SER A 71 22.56 9.33 21.47
N GLU A 72 23.18 9.66 22.58
CA GLU A 72 24.33 10.59 22.66
C GLU A 72 25.57 10.06 21.90
N ALA A 73 25.64 8.74 21.69
CA ALA A 73 26.72 8.13 20.92
C ALA A 73 26.63 8.43 19.41
N ARG A 74 25.49 8.94 18.92
CA ARG A 74 25.32 9.30 17.52
C ARG A 74 25.76 10.74 17.28
N ASN A 75 26.66 10.94 16.35
CA ASN A 75 27.25 12.25 16.00
C ASN A 75 26.61 12.88 14.74
N TYR A 76 25.35 12.61 14.49
CA TYR A 76 24.59 13.10 13.34
C TYR A 76 23.17 13.53 13.79
N PRO A 77 22.47 14.36 13.00
CA PRO A 77 21.08 14.71 13.24
C PRO A 77 20.19 13.48 13.26
N GLN A 78 19.52 13.24 14.40
CA GLN A 78 18.73 12.05 14.63
C GLN A 78 17.24 12.33 14.36
N LEU A 79 16.57 11.38 13.74
CA LEU A 79 15.13 11.38 13.49
C LEU A 79 14.48 10.24 14.27
N ILE A 80 13.45 10.55 15.08
CA ILE A 80 12.57 9.51 15.61
C ILE A 80 11.45 9.30 14.61
N ASN A 81 11.43 8.12 14.03
CA ASN A 81 10.49 7.73 12.99
C ASN A 81 9.73 6.47 13.45
N ILE A 82 8.44 6.61 13.68
CA ILE A 82 7.55 5.51 14.08
C ILE A 82 6.51 5.26 12.98
N ALA A 83 6.12 4.00 12.82
CA ALA A 83 5.05 3.61 11.89
C ALA A 83 4.13 2.61 12.58
N THR A 84 2.86 2.97 12.69
CA THR A 84 1.79 2.17 13.29
C THR A 84 0.49 2.38 12.51
N ASP A 85 -0.42 1.41 12.61
CA ASP A 85 -1.74 1.56 12.04
C ASP A 85 -2.48 2.74 12.71
N GLY A 86 -3.27 3.49 11.95
CA GLY A 86 -4.01 4.65 12.44
C GLY A 86 -5.01 4.29 13.54
N GLU A 87 -5.53 3.06 13.50
CA GLU A 87 -6.45 2.49 14.47
C GLU A 87 -5.87 2.45 15.89
N SER A 88 -4.55 2.43 16.05
CA SER A 88 -3.87 2.50 17.35
C SER A 88 -4.25 3.76 18.13
N TYR A 89 -4.54 4.87 17.42
CA TYR A 89 -4.79 6.19 17.99
C TYR A 89 -6.28 6.49 18.21
N GLY A 90 -7.04 5.59 18.80
CA GLY A 90 -8.43 5.83 19.17
C GLY A 90 -9.31 4.59 19.11
N HIS A 91 -9.09 3.71 18.15
CA HIS A 91 -9.86 2.47 18.03
C HIS A 91 -9.31 1.37 18.97
N HIS A 92 -8.02 1.05 18.86
CA HIS A 92 -7.40 0.04 19.74
C HIS A 92 -7.09 0.59 21.14
N THR A 93 -6.58 1.82 21.21
CA THR A 93 -6.33 2.50 22.48
C THR A 93 -7.25 3.70 22.60
N LYS A 94 -8.28 3.57 23.47
CA LYS A 94 -9.23 4.64 23.73
C LYS A 94 -8.51 5.91 24.16
N PHE A 95 -8.82 7.05 23.55
CA PHE A 95 -8.16 8.35 23.77
C PHE A 95 -6.68 8.39 23.36
N GLY A 96 -6.20 7.45 22.55
CA GLY A 96 -4.82 7.45 22.03
C GLY A 96 -4.53 8.67 21.14
N ASP A 97 -5.53 9.19 20.43
CA ASP A 97 -5.48 10.44 19.68
C ASP A 97 -5.22 11.66 20.59
N MET A 98 -5.81 11.70 21.78
CA MET A 98 -5.56 12.73 22.78
C MET A 98 -4.14 12.65 23.34
N ALA A 99 -3.63 11.45 23.58
CA ALA A 99 -2.23 11.24 24.01
C ALA A 99 -1.25 11.74 22.95
N LEU A 100 -1.52 11.45 21.65
CA LEU A 100 -0.73 11.97 20.54
C LEU A 100 -0.81 13.50 20.46
N ALA A 101 -2.02 14.08 20.54
CA ALA A 101 -2.21 15.52 20.51
C ALA A 101 -1.49 16.22 21.67
N TYR A 102 -1.57 15.67 22.88
CA TYR A 102 -0.85 16.16 24.06
C TYR A 102 0.66 16.12 23.86
N ALA A 103 1.19 15.00 23.39
CA ALA A 103 2.60 14.86 23.08
C ALA A 103 3.05 15.92 22.08
N VAL A 104 2.42 15.97 20.91
CA VAL A 104 2.81 16.83 19.78
C VAL A 104 2.65 18.32 20.11
N LYS A 105 1.55 18.73 20.76
CA LYS A 105 1.23 20.14 21.00
C LYS A 105 1.93 20.72 22.21
N LEU A 106 2.16 19.91 23.24
CA LEU A 106 2.57 20.44 24.55
C LEU A 106 3.94 19.92 25.03
N LYS A 107 4.34 18.68 24.70
CA LYS A 107 5.44 18.04 25.40
C LYS A 107 6.71 17.78 24.58
N VAL A 108 6.63 17.59 23.29
CA VAL A 108 7.81 17.24 22.49
C VAL A 108 8.84 18.37 22.46
N LYS A 109 8.40 19.65 22.46
CA LYS A 109 9.33 20.79 22.55
C LYS A 109 10.02 20.88 23.89
N ASP A 110 9.29 20.67 24.99
CA ASP A 110 9.86 20.66 26.35
C ASP A 110 10.86 19.51 26.51
N ALA A 111 10.69 18.44 25.75
CA ALA A 111 11.58 17.29 25.70
C ALA A 111 12.81 17.50 24.78
N GLY A 112 12.93 18.65 24.13
CA GLY A 112 14.05 18.98 23.25
C GLY A 112 13.90 18.47 21.82
N PHE A 113 12.69 18.08 21.39
CA PHE A 113 12.43 17.64 20.02
C PHE A 113 11.83 18.75 19.16
N GLU A 114 12.14 18.70 17.89
CA GLU A 114 11.49 19.44 16.81
C GLU A 114 10.59 18.49 16.02
N ILE A 115 9.34 18.92 15.73
CA ILE A 115 8.45 18.18 14.87
C ILE A 115 8.77 18.53 13.42
N THR A 116 8.94 17.52 12.60
CA THR A 116 9.28 17.65 11.19
C THR A 116 8.49 16.64 10.34
N ASN A 117 8.67 16.71 9.03
CA ASN A 117 8.24 15.70 8.08
C ASN A 117 9.44 15.23 7.25
N TYR A 118 9.27 14.13 6.51
CA TYR A 118 10.38 13.54 5.75
C TYR A 118 11.00 14.48 4.71
N GLY A 119 10.18 15.31 4.06
CA GLY A 119 10.66 16.28 3.07
C GLY A 119 11.56 17.33 3.69
N GLU A 120 11.11 17.96 4.78
CA GLU A 120 11.88 18.96 5.52
C GLU A 120 13.16 18.37 6.11
N TYR A 121 13.09 17.14 6.65
CA TYR A 121 14.27 16.46 7.16
C TYR A 121 15.31 16.23 6.05
N LEU A 122 14.91 15.78 4.85
CA LEU A 122 15.81 15.53 3.73
C LEU A 122 16.37 16.84 3.12
N GLU A 123 15.64 17.93 3.19
CA GLU A 123 16.13 19.25 2.76
C GLU A 123 17.27 19.73 3.67
N LYS A 124 17.12 19.55 4.99
CA LYS A 124 18.14 19.90 5.99
C LYS A 124 19.31 18.88 6.02
N TYR A 125 18.99 17.59 5.91
CA TYR A 125 19.93 16.49 6.13
C TYR A 125 19.81 15.44 5.03
N ARG A 126 20.62 15.56 4.00
CA ARG A 126 20.64 14.62 2.88
C ARG A 126 21.15 13.25 3.34
N SER A 127 20.58 12.18 2.76
CA SER A 127 21.06 10.82 3.02
C SER A 127 22.50 10.66 2.55
N ASP A 128 23.40 10.31 3.45
CA ASP A 128 24.82 10.03 3.19
C ASP A 128 25.15 8.52 3.29
N TRP A 129 24.15 7.69 3.51
CA TRP A 129 24.24 6.24 3.53
C TRP A 129 23.43 5.62 2.40
N GLU A 130 23.98 4.58 1.79
CA GLU A 130 23.28 3.75 0.82
C GLU A 130 22.72 2.50 1.51
N VAL A 131 21.60 1.98 0.98
CA VAL A 131 20.99 0.75 1.46
C VAL A 131 20.62 -0.17 0.31
N GLU A 132 20.81 -1.47 0.51
CA GLU A 132 20.17 -2.54 -0.27
C GLU A 132 19.15 -3.27 0.60
N ILE A 133 17.90 -3.25 0.15
CA ILE A 133 16.78 -3.93 0.82
C ILE A 133 16.68 -5.39 0.34
N LYS A 134 16.18 -6.25 1.21
CA LYS A 134 15.87 -7.64 0.86
C LYS A 134 14.71 -7.66 -0.14
N PRO A 135 14.89 -8.23 -1.34
CA PRO A 135 13.79 -8.32 -2.31
C PRO A 135 12.73 -9.30 -1.82
N VAL A 136 11.49 -9.12 -2.33
CA VAL A 136 10.35 -10.00 -2.04
C VAL A 136 10.17 -10.24 -0.55
N SER A 137 10.12 -9.16 0.23
CA SER A 137 9.91 -9.19 1.68
C SER A 137 8.76 -8.28 2.10
N SER A 138 8.18 -8.56 3.24
CA SER A 138 7.13 -7.75 3.84
C SER A 138 7.23 -7.75 5.37
N TRP A 139 6.58 -6.80 6.02
CA TRP A 139 6.62 -6.63 7.47
C TRP A 139 5.86 -7.72 8.24
N SER A 140 4.90 -8.41 7.61
CA SER A 140 3.98 -9.33 8.30
C SER A 140 3.96 -10.75 7.72
N CYS A 141 4.95 -11.13 6.89
CA CYS A 141 5.03 -12.47 6.34
C CYS A 141 6.49 -12.95 6.27
N PHE A 142 6.83 -13.98 7.04
CA PHE A 142 8.17 -14.60 7.01
C PHE A 142 8.48 -15.31 5.69
N HIS A 143 7.45 -15.63 4.89
CA HIS A 143 7.54 -16.26 3.58
C HIS A 143 7.61 -15.22 2.43
N GLY A 144 8.15 -14.05 2.72
CA GLY A 144 8.25 -12.95 1.75
C GLY A 144 6.93 -12.24 1.57
N VAL A 145 6.22 -12.50 0.47
CA VAL A 145 4.89 -11.95 0.17
C VAL A 145 3.81 -13.03 0.08
N GLY A 146 4.07 -14.22 0.62
CA GLY A 146 3.16 -15.37 0.55
C GLY A 146 1.76 -15.08 1.08
N ARG A 147 1.63 -14.25 2.13
CA ARG A 147 0.34 -13.82 2.68
C ARG A 147 -0.60 -13.24 1.62
N TRP A 148 -0.07 -12.57 0.59
CA TRP A 148 -0.83 -11.90 -0.45
C TRP A 148 -0.99 -12.69 -1.74
N CYS A 149 -0.62 -13.97 -1.74
CA CYS A 149 -0.75 -14.80 -2.95
C CYS A 149 -0.93 -16.29 -2.71
N ASP A 150 -0.72 -16.80 -1.47
CA ASP A 150 -0.73 -18.23 -1.24
C ASP A 150 -1.11 -18.60 0.20
N ASP A 151 -1.28 -19.91 0.44
CA ASP A 151 -1.45 -20.48 1.77
C ASP A 151 -0.08 -20.70 2.44
N CYS A 152 0.51 -19.60 2.91
CA CYS A 152 1.81 -19.65 3.59
C CYS A 152 1.70 -19.93 5.11
N GLY A 153 0.49 -20.10 5.64
CA GLY A 153 0.22 -20.29 7.05
C GLY A 153 0.22 -19.00 7.89
N CYS A 154 0.63 -17.85 7.33
CA CYS A 154 0.54 -16.58 8.04
C CYS A 154 -0.92 -16.14 8.18
N SER A 155 -1.39 -16.01 9.43
CA SER A 155 -2.78 -15.66 9.78
C SER A 155 -2.80 -14.58 10.85
N THR A 156 -3.99 -14.06 11.16
CA THR A 156 -4.22 -13.14 12.29
C THR A 156 -4.48 -13.88 13.60
N GLY A 157 -4.55 -15.22 13.57
CA GLY A 157 -4.90 -16.04 14.73
C GLY A 157 -6.41 -16.02 15.04
N GLY A 158 -6.79 -16.51 16.22
CA GLY A 158 -8.15 -16.42 16.74
C GLY A 158 -9.09 -17.57 16.33
N HIS A 159 -8.80 -18.31 15.27
CA HIS A 159 -9.65 -19.39 14.76
C HIS A 159 -8.86 -20.67 14.50
N PRO A 160 -8.77 -21.59 15.47
CA PRO A 160 -8.12 -22.88 15.28
C PRO A 160 -8.73 -23.66 14.11
N GLY A 161 -7.88 -24.26 13.28
CA GLY A 161 -8.31 -25.06 12.13
C GLY A 161 -8.58 -24.28 10.84
N TRP A 162 -8.63 -22.97 10.88
CA TRP A 162 -8.72 -22.16 9.67
C TRP A 162 -7.43 -22.22 8.87
N ASN A 163 -7.56 -22.16 7.53
CA ASN A 163 -6.45 -22.12 6.57
C ASN A 163 -6.60 -20.95 5.60
N GLN A 164 -5.56 -20.68 4.84
CA GLN A 164 -5.53 -19.59 3.88
C GLN A 164 -5.47 -20.05 2.42
N LYS A 165 -5.92 -21.28 2.14
CA LYS A 165 -5.95 -21.89 0.80
C LYS A 165 -6.79 -21.09 -0.20
N TRP A 166 -7.75 -20.31 0.26
CA TRP A 166 -8.55 -19.40 -0.55
C TRP A 166 -7.74 -18.28 -1.23
N ARG A 167 -6.57 -17.91 -0.68
CA ARG A 167 -5.75 -16.81 -1.20
C ARG A 167 -5.25 -17.08 -2.61
N LYS A 168 -4.81 -18.28 -2.91
CA LYS A 168 -4.25 -18.62 -4.22
C LYS A 168 -5.29 -18.55 -5.34
N PRO A 169 -6.46 -19.18 -5.24
CA PRO A 169 -7.51 -19.05 -6.25
C PRO A 169 -8.02 -17.61 -6.40
N LEU A 170 -8.18 -16.87 -5.30
CA LEU A 170 -8.53 -15.45 -5.37
C LEU A 170 -7.47 -14.67 -6.15
N ARG A 171 -6.19 -14.88 -5.85
CA ARG A 171 -5.08 -14.24 -6.57
C ARG A 171 -5.14 -14.56 -8.07
N ASN A 172 -5.35 -15.82 -8.43
CA ASN A 172 -5.43 -16.24 -9.83
C ASN A 172 -6.62 -15.58 -10.56
N ALA A 173 -7.77 -15.46 -9.91
CA ALA A 173 -8.95 -14.79 -10.47
C ALA A 173 -8.67 -13.28 -10.74
N LEU A 174 -8.06 -12.60 -9.77
CA LEU A 174 -7.72 -11.19 -9.91
C LEU A 174 -6.60 -10.97 -10.93
N ASP A 175 -5.61 -11.85 -11.00
CA ASP A 175 -4.53 -11.79 -12.00
C ASP A 175 -5.08 -11.97 -13.42
N PHE A 176 -6.00 -12.93 -13.62
CA PHE A 176 -6.74 -13.08 -14.90
C PHE A 176 -7.40 -11.75 -15.30
N LEU A 177 -8.17 -11.15 -14.41
CA LEU A 177 -8.88 -9.91 -14.71
C LEU A 177 -7.93 -8.74 -14.99
N ARG A 178 -6.86 -8.59 -14.20
CA ARG A 178 -5.80 -7.59 -14.42
C ARG A 178 -5.19 -7.72 -15.81
N ASP A 179 -4.85 -8.93 -16.23
CA ASP A 179 -4.16 -9.17 -17.50
C ASP A 179 -5.08 -8.84 -18.68
N GLU A 180 -6.36 -9.21 -18.60
CA GLU A 180 -7.38 -8.79 -19.59
C GLU A 180 -7.52 -7.26 -19.66
N MET A 181 -7.50 -6.56 -18.50
CA MET A 181 -7.60 -5.10 -18.47
C MET A 181 -6.33 -4.42 -18.96
N THR A 182 -5.18 -5.01 -18.73
CA THR A 182 -3.90 -4.52 -19.28
C THR A 182 -3.91 -4.61 -20.82
N ALA A 183 -4.36 -5.74 -21.37
CA ALA A 183 -4.50 -5.93 -22.81
C ALA A 183 -5.51 -4.94 -23.41
N LEU A 184 -6.65 -4.75 -22.74
CA LEU A 184 -7.68 -3.77 -23.13
C LEU A 184 -7.09 -2.36 -23.17
N TYR A 185 -6.42 -1.94 -22.11
CA TYR A 185 -5.82 -0.60 -21.99
C TYR A 185 -4.79 -0.35 -23.09
N ASN A 186 -3.86 -1.28 -23.31
CA ASN A 186 -2.84 -1.16 -24.33
C ASN A 186 -3.42 -1.05 -25.75
N LYS A 187 -4.56 -1.69 -26.01
CA LYS A 187 -5.25 -1.64 -27.30
C LYS A 187 -6.08 -0.37 -27.47
N GLN A 188 -6.91 -0.05 -26.50
CA GLN A 188 -7.89 1.06 -26.62
C GLN A 188 -7.27 2.41 -26.30
N GLY A 189 -6.28 2.46 -25.36
CA GLY A 189 -5.64 3.70 -24.95
C GLY A 189 -5.01 4.48 -26.12
N LYS A 190 -4.51 3.78 -27.14
CA LYS A 190 -3.97 4.40 -28.37
C LYS A 190 -5.00 5.23 -29.15
N LYS A 191 -6.30 5.05 -28.91
CA LYS A 191 -7.37 5.81 -29.55
C LYS A 191 -7.69 7.12 -28.83
N PHE A 192 -7.25 7.28 -27.61
CA PHE A 192 -7.64 8.38 -26.73
C PHE A 192 -6.46 9.20 -26.25
N PHE A 193 -5.30 8.58 -26.04
CA PHE A 193 -4.14 9.24 -25.42
C PHE A 193 -2.99 9.42 -26.39
N LYS A 194 -2.31 10.56 -26.28
CA LYS A 194 -1.05 10.85 -27.00
C LYS A 194 0.00 9.80 -26.66
N ASN A 195 0.15 9.51 -25.36
CA ASN A 195 0.95 8.41 -24.81
C ASN A 195 0.13 7.71 -23.73
N PRO A 196 -0.41 6.50 -23.96
CA PRO A 196 -1.22 5.80 -22.98
C PRO A 196 -0.51 5.54 -21.65
N GLN A 197 0.80 5.22 -21.70
CA GLN A 197 1.58 4.94 -20.50
C GLN A 197 1.72 6.18 -19.61
N GLU A 198 2.08 7.33 -20.21
CA GLU A 198 2.19 8.59 -19.49
C GLU A 198 0.84 9.04 -18.93
N ALA A 199 -0.25 8.90 -19.71
CA ALA A 199 -1.59 9.24 -19.25
C ALA A 199 -1.98 8.42 -18.02
N ARG A 200 -1.70 7.11 -18.01
CA ARG A 200 -1.95 6.24 -16.86
C ARG A 200 -1.11 6.65 -15.65
N ASP A 201 0.17 6.87 -15.85
CA ASP A 201 1.11 7.15 -14.77
C ASP A 201 0.83 8.53 -14.13
N ASN A 202 0.32 9.50 -14.90
CA ASN A 202 -0.04 10.83 -14.41
C ASN A 202 -1.52 10.96 -13.99
N TYR A 203 -2.35 9.93 -14.15
CA TYR A 203 -3.74 9.98 -13.72
C TYR A 203 -3.90 10.22 -12.22
N VAL A 204 -2.87 10.00 -11.45
CA VAL A 204 -2.81 10.34 -10.02
C VAL A 204 -3.16 11.81 -9.75
N THR A 205 -2.84 12.73 -10.65
CA THR A 205 -3.18 14.15 -10.51
C THR A 205 -4.69 14.37 -10.44
N VAL A 206 -5.46 13.65 -11.28
CA VAL A 206 -6.93 13.67 -11.25
C VAL A 206 -7.49 12.94 -10.03
N ILE A 207 -6.82 11.90 -9.53
CA ILE A 207 -7.24 11.19 -8.32
C ILE A 207 -7.12 12.10 -7.10
N LEU A 208 -6.07 12.90 -7.02
CA LEU A 208 -5.80 13.83 -5.92
C LEU A 208 -6.67 15.10 -5.97
N ASP A 209 -6.98 15.57 -7.17
CA ASP A 209 -7.83 16.75 -7.39
C ASP A 209 -8.80 16.46 -8.54
N ARG A 210 -10.08 16.27 -8.20
CA ARG A 210 -11.17 16.00 -9.16
C ARG A 210 -11.93 17.25 -9.58
N SER A 211 -11.37 18.43 -9.37
CA SER A 211 -11.96 19.67 -9.87
C SER A 211 -12.01 19.67 -11.42
N ASP A 212 -12.99 20.40 -11.97
CA ASP A 212 -13.13 20.53 -13.42
C ASP A 212 -11.85 21.08 -14.08
N ILE A 213 -11.13 21.96 -13.36
CA ILE A 213 -9.87 22.55 -13.84
C ILE A 213 -8.80 21.46 -13.93
N SER A 214 -8.63 20.65 -12.90
CA SER A 214 -7.64 19.57 -12.92
C SER A 214 -7.94 18.53 -13.99
N VAL A 215 -9.19 18.11 -14.11
CA VAL A 215 -9.65 17.19 -15.16
C VAL A 215 -9.40 17.76 -16.56
N LYS A 216 -9.72 19.04 -16.76
CA LYS A 216 -9.51 19.73 -18.05
C LYS A 216 -8.04 19.81 -18.41
N ASN A 217 -7.18 20.21 -17.48
CA ASN A 217 -5.73 20.29 -17.69
C ASN A 217 -5.16 18.91 -18.05
N PHE A 218 -5.58 17.86 -17.36
CA PHE A 218 -5.18 16.48 -17.65
C PHE A 218 -5.62 16.07 -19.09
N GLN A 219 -6.84 16.41 -19.50
CA GLN A 219 -7.34 16.12 -20.84
C GLN A 219 -6.55 16.88 -21.92
N GLU A 220 -6.25 18.15 -21.73
CA GLU A 220 -5.48 18.97 -22.66
C GLU A 220 -4.04 18.44 -22.83
N GLU A 221 -3.44 17.95 -21.74
CA GLU A 221 -2.08 17.42 -21.76
C GLU A 221 -1.98 16.04 -22.40
N TYR A 222 -2.85 15.10 -22.00
CA TYR A 222 -2.68 13.68 -22.34
C TYR A 222 -3.60 13.16 -23.44
N PHE A 223 -4.73 13.83 -23.76
CA PHE A 223 -5.65 13.35 -24.78
C PHE A 223 -5.20 13.76 -26.19
N ILE A 224 -5.51 12.93 -27.18
CA ILE A 224 -5.40 13.33 -28.58
C ILE A 224 -6.40 14.44 -28.90
N ALA A 225 -6.07 15.31 -29.85
CA ALA A 225 -6.94 16.40 -30.26
C ALA A 225 -8.23 15.88 -30.95
N GLY A 226 -9.33 16.61 -30.81
CA GLY A 226 -10.57 16.36 -31.54
C GLY A 226 -11.46 15.25 -30.96
N LEU A 227 -11.22 14.77 -29.75
CA LEU A 227 -12.14 13.84 -29.10
C LEU A 227 -13.48 14.50 -28.79
N SER A 228 -14.59 13.80 -29.12
CA SER A 228 -15.92 14.17 -28.65
C SER A 228 -16.03 13.99 -27.13
N ASP A 229 -17.05 14.60 -26.52
CA ASP A 229 -17.24 14.46 -25.06
C ASP A 229 -17.52 13.02 -24.65
N GLU A 230 -18.24 12.24 -25.48
CA GLU A 230 -18.41 10.80 -25.25
C GLU A 230 -17.08 10.04 -25.28
N GLN A 231 -16.18 10.40 -26.19
CA GLN A 231 -14.85 9.81 -26.26
C GLN A 231 -13.97 10.19 -25.08
N LYS A 232 -14.07 11.43 -24.57
CA LYS A 232 -13.40 11.86 -23.36
C LYS A 232 -13.89 11.08 -22.14
N VAL A 233 -15.20 10.87 -22.01
CA VAL A 233 -15.76 10.03 -20.93
C VAL A 233 -15.21 8.60 -21.02
N LYS A 234 -15.19 8.00 -22.22
CA LYS A 234 -14.61 6.67 -22.42
C LYS A 234 -13.11 6.61 -22.07
N ALA A 235 -12.35 7.65 -22.40
CA ALA A 235 -10.94 7.73 -22.01
C ALA A 235 -10.78 7.72 -20.48
N MET A 236 -11.60 8.50 -19.77
CA MET A 236 -11.60 8.52 -18.31
C MET A 236 -12.05 7.19 -17.70
N GLU A 237 -13.10 6.55 -18.25
CA GLU A 237 -13.52 5.19 -17.85
C GLU A 237 -12.39 4.18 -17.99
N LEU A 238 -11.59 4.27 -19.05
CA LEU A 238 -10.47 3.38 -19.30
C LEU A 238 -9.35 3.55 -18.25
N LEU A 239 -9.10 4.78 -17.78
CA LEU A 239 -8.20 5.06 -16.68
C LEU A 239 -8.75 4.57 -15.33
N GLU A 240 -10.06 4.76 -15.08
CA GLU A 240 -10.70 4.21 -13.87
C GLU A 240 -10.66 2.67 -13.84
N ILE A 241 -10.77 1.99 -14.98
CA ILE A 241 -10.56 0.53 -15.04
C ILE A 241 -9.16 0.16 -14.54
N GLN A 242 -8.12 0.88 -14.96
CA GLN A 242 -6.75 0.62 -14.49
C GLN A 242 -6.61 0.88 -12.98
N ARG A 243 -7.20 1.97 -12.49
CA ARG A 243 -7.22 2.28 -11.06
C ARG A 243 -7.92 1.21 -10.25
N GLN A 244 -9.13 0.79 -10.64
CA GLN A 244 -9.89 -0.27 -9.96
C GLN A 244 -9.13 -1.61 -9.99
N ALA A 245 -8.47 -1.93 -11.11
CA ALA A 245 -7.64 -3.13 -11.24
C ALA A 245 -6.45 -3.12 -10.28
N MET A 246 -5.87 -1.96 -9.95
CA MET A 246 -4.85 -1.85 -8.91
C MET A 246 -5.43 -2.00 -7.50
N LEU A 247 -6.62 -1.44 -7.24
CA LEU A 247 -7.30 -1.52 -5.95
C LEU A 247 -7.70 -2.96 -5.56
N MET A 248 -7.86 -3.88 -6.54
CA MET A 248 -8.05 -5.31 -6.28
C MET A 248 -6.90 -5.93 -5.45
N TYR A 249 -5.73 -5.28 -5.42
CA TYR A 249 -4.54 -5.76 -4.68
C TYR A 249 -4.30 -4.99 -3.38
N THR A 250 -5.30 -4.28 -2.86
CA THR A 250 -5.23 -3.65 -1.54
C THR A 250 -4.90 -4.70 -0.49
N SER A 251 -3.82 -4.49 0.27
CA SER A 251 -3.21 -5.49 1.14
C SER A 251 -4.14 -6.05 2.21
N CYS A 252 -5.04 -5.23 2.75
CA CYS A 252 -6.02 -5.65 3.76
C CYS A 252 -6.93 -6.79 3.29
N GLY A 253 -7.27 -6.85 1.99
CA GLY A 253 -8.09 -7.91 1.42
C GLY A 253 -7.47 -9.31 1.50
N TRP A 254 -6.18 -9.41 1.84
CA TRP A 254 -5.41 -10.66 1.94
C TRP A 254 -4.92 -10.93 3.36
N PHE A 255 -4.93 -9.91 4.21
CA PHE A 255 -4.28 -9.95 5.52
C PHE A 255 -5.01 -10.87 6.49
N PHE A 256 -6.34 -10.78 6.54
CA PHE A 256 -7.19 -11.55 7.45
C PHE A 256 -7.32 -13.01 7.00
N SER A 257 -7.97 -13.82 7.83
CA SER A 257 -7.93 -15.28 7.69
C SER A 257 -9.14 -15.86 6.97
N GLU A 258 -10.09 -15.02 6.51
CA GLU A 258 -11.36 -15.49 5.91
C GLU A 258 -11.73 -14.70 4.64
N ILE A 259 -12.15 -15.43 3.60
CA ILE A 259 -12.52 -14.83 2.31
C ILE A 259 -13.82 -14.01 2.37
N SER A 260 -14.72 -14.36 3.28
CA SER A 260 -15.98 -13.62 3.50
C SER A 260 -15.79 -12.37 4.38
N GLY A 261 -14.57 -12.09 4.84
CA GLY A 261 -14.26 -10.87 5.59
C GLY A 261 -14.50 -9.61 4.76
N ILE A 262 -14.90 -8.53 5.43
CA ILE A 262 -15.26 -7.27 4.80
C ILE A 262 -14.15 -6.72 3.88
N GLU A 263 -12.90 -6.92 4.26
CA GLU A 263 -11.73 -6.46 3.52
C GLU A 263 -11.55 -7.23 2.20
N THR A 264 -11.74 -8.55 2.25
CA THR A 264 -11.67 -9.41 1.05
C THR A 264 -12.87 -9.16 0.15
N VAL A 265 -14.06 -9.00 0.71
CA VAL A 265 -15.26 -8.60 -0.03
C VAL A 265 -15.05 -7.28 -0.74
N GLN A 266 -14.37 -6.32 -0.10
CA GLN A 266 -14.07 -5.03 -0.74
C GLN A 266 -13.19 -5.16 -1.98
N ILE A 267 -12.16 -6.01 -1.98
CA ILE A 267 -11.34 -6.21 -3.19
C ILE A 267 -12.13 -6.93 -4.30
N MET A 268 -13.07 -7.81 -3.96
CA MET A 268 -13.99 -8.39 -4.94
C MET A 268 -14.97 -7.35 -5.51
N LYS A 269 -15.41 -6.35 -4.71
CA LYS A 269 -16.19 -5.21 -5.23
C LYS A 269 -15.40 -4.41 -6.26
N TYR A 270 -14.11 -4.19 -6.07
CA TYR A 270 -13.28 -3.57 -7.09
C TYR A 270 -13.21 -4.40 -8.38
N ALA A 271 -13.09 -5.73 -8.27
CA ALA A 271 -13.12 -6.61 -9.43
C ALA A 271 -14.47 -6.55 -10.18
N ALA A 272 -15.59 -6.58 -9.45
CA ALA A 272 -16.94 -6.40 -10.04
C ALA A 272 -17.06 -5.05 -10.79
N ARG A 273 -16.53 -3.97 -10.19
CA ARG A 273 -16.51 -2.65 -10.83
C ARG A 273 -15.65 -2.63 -12.09
N VAL A 274 -14.50 -3.29 -12.09
CA VAL A 274 -13.66 -3.46 -13.29
C VAL A 274 -14.46 -4.13 -14.42
N MET A 275 -15.10 -5.27 -14.13
CA MET A 275 -15.92 -5.99 -15.13
C MET A 275 -17.09 -5.14 -15.61
N GLN A 276 -17.76 -4.40 -14.74
CA GLN A 276 -18.86 -3.50 -15.11
C GLN A 276 -18.40 -2.41 -16.08
N LEU A 277 -17.31 -1.72 -15.79
CA LEU A 277 -16.76 -0.66 -16.65
C LEU A 277 -16.24 -1.23 -17.98
N ALA A 278 -15.64 -2.42 -17.96
CA ALA A 278 -15.11 -3.07 -19.15
C ALA A 278 -16.20 -3.43 -20.20
N LYS A 279 -17.46 -3.58 -19.78
CA LYS A 279 -18.61 -3.84 -20.70
C LYS A 279 -18.79 -2.76 -21.77
N SER A 280 -18.38 -1.52 -21.48
CA SER A 280 -18.42 -0.42 -22.47
C SER A 280 -17.39 -0.55 -23.60
N PHE A 281 -16.37 -1.43 -23.43
CA PHE A 281 -15.27 -1.64 -24.36
C PHE A 281 -15.20 -3.03 -24.96
N LEU A 282 -15.71 -4.04 -24.23
CA LEU A 282 -15.61 -5.45 -24.59
C LEU A 282 -17.00 -6.10 -24.63
N ARG A 283 -17.23 -6.90 -25.70
CA ARG A 283 -18.36 -7.83 -25.73
C ARG A 283 -18.03 -9.21 -25.15
N LYS A 284 -16.77 -9.41 -24.71
CA LYS A 284 -16.28 -10.65 -24.13
C LYS A 284 -16.87 -10.82 -22.73
N ASP A 285 -17.33 -12.01 -22.42
CA ASP A 285 -17.69 -12.39 -21.06
C ASP A 285 -16.42 -12.56 -20.21
N LEU A 286 -16.27 -11.72 -19.23
CA LEU A 286 -15.17 -11.79 -18.23
C LEU A 286 -15.65 -12.42 -16.93
N GLU A 287 -16.94 -12.37 -16.66
CA GLU A 287 -17.52 -12.78 -15.38
C GLU A 287 -17.49 -14.31 -15.22
N THR A 288 -17.93 -15.07 -16.22
CA THR A 288 -17.95 -16.53 -16.15
C THR A 288 -16.56 -17.13 -15.87
N PRO A 289 -15.49 -16.82 -16.63
CA PRO A 289 -14.17 -17.39 -16.35
C PRO A 289 -13.61 -16.89 -15.00
N PHE A 290 -13.87 -15.65 -14.61
CA PHE A 290 -13.48 -15.13 -13.30
C PHE A 290 -14.13 -15.93 -12.18
N LEU A 291 -15.43 -16.19 -12.24
CA LEU A 291 -16.19 -16.94 -11.25
C LEU A 291 -15.79 -18.43 -11.19
N GLU A 292 -15.43 -19.04 -12.32
CA GLU A 292 -14.94 -20.42 -12.30
C GLU A 292 -13.59 -20.57 -11.59
N ILE A 293 -12.69 -19.59 -11.72
CA ILE A 293 -11.44 -19.58 -10.94
C ILE A 293 -11.75 -19.34 -9.46
N LEU A 294 -12.61 -18.35 -9.18
CA LEU A 294 -12.94 -17.94 -7.80
C LEU A 294 -13.70 -19.03 -7.01
N LYS A 295 -14.36 -19.96 -7.69
CA LYS A 295 -15.05 -21.12 -7.10
C LYS A 295 -14.09 -22.02 -6.27
N GLU A 296 -12.80 -22.03 -6.64
CA GLU A 296 -11.80 -22.81 -5.89
C GLU A 296 -11.39 -22.13 -4.56
N ALA A 297 -11.74 -20.87 -4.36
CA ALA A 297 -11.47 -20.12 -3.13
C ALA A 297 -12.51 -20.45 -2.05
N LYS A 298 -12.29 -21.53 -1.30
CA LYS A 298 -13.22 -22.01 -0.29
C LYS A 298 -13.13 -21.19 0.99
N SER A 299 -14.29 -20.80 1.52
CA SER A 299 -14.42 -20.20 2.85
C SER A 299 -14.08 -21.21 3.95
N ASN A 300 -13.49 -20.74 5.04
CA ASN A 300 -13.37 -21.52 6.27
C ASN A 300 -14.72 -21.65 7.01
N ILE A 301 -15.71 -20.84 6.65
CA ILE A 301 -17.06 -20.84 7.20
C ILE A 301 -17.97 -21.52 6.16
N PRO A 302 -18.45 -22.76 6.42
CA PRO A 302 -19.18 -23.54 5.42
C PRO A 302 -20.41 -22.85 4.83
N GLU A 303 -21.11 -22.05 5.62
CA GLU A 303 -22.32 -21.32 5.22
C GLU A 303 -22.06 -20.28 4.13
N PHE A 304 -20.84 -19.75 4.04
CA PHE A 304 -20.45 -18.80 3.00
C PHE A 304 -19.97 -19.47 1.70
N GLY A 305 -19.65 -20.77 1.74
CA GLY A 305 -19.32 -21.58 0.59
C GLY A 305 -17.97 -21.22 -0.05
N THR A 306 -17.98 -20.44 -1.11
CA THR A 306 -16.76 -20.08 -1.87
C THR A 306 -16.76 -18.60 -2.24
N GLY A 307 -15.63 -18.10 -2.74
CA GLY A 307 -15.53 -16.73 -3.25
C GLY A 307 -16.55 -16.41 -4.36
N ARG A 308 -16.98 -17.40 -5.13
CA ARG A 308 -18.06 -17.23 -6.11
C ARG A 308 -19.40 -16.85 -5.45
N SER A 309 -19.70 -17.39 -4.29
CA SER A 309 -20.92 -17.05 -3.53
C SER A 309 -20.86 -15.62 -3.01
N GLU A 310 -19.70 -15.19 -2.52
CA GLU A 310 -19.46 -13.84 -2.02
C GLU A 310 -19.55 -12.79 -3.14
N GLU A 311 -18.99 -13.07 -4.34
CA GLU A 311 -19.07 -12.16 -5.46
C GLU A 311 -20.53 -11.96 -5.93
N ARG A 312 -21.32 -13.04 -6.00
CA ARG A 312 -22.75 -12.93 -6.35
C ARG A 312 -23.55 -12.08 -5.36
N ARG A 313 -23.17 -12.07 -4.08
CA ARG A 313 -23.77 -11.21 -3.08
C ARG A 313 -23.42 -9.74 -3.31
N VAL A 314 -22.16 -9.48 -3.64
CA VAL A 314 -21.63 -8.15 -3.98
C VAL A 314 -22.20 -7.56 -5.27
N GLY A 315 -22.35 -8.38 -6.31
CA GLY A 315 -22.85 -7.93 -7.61
C GLY A 315 -24.36 -7.63 -7.66
N LYS A 316 -25.08 -7.86 -6.55
CA LYS A 316 -26.52 -7.54 -6.42
C LYS A 316 -26.79 -6.26 -5.63
N GLU A 317 -25.79 -5.68 -4.96
CA GLU A 317 -25.84 -4.37 -4.31
C GLU A 317 -25.36 -3.28 -5.28
#